data_f073f2a67669be59a1a273de462b74b3
#
_entry.id   f073f2a67669be59a1a273de462b74b3
#
_cell.length_a   1.000
_cell.length_b   1.000
_cell.length_c   1.000
_cell.angle_alpha   90.00
_cell.angle_beta   90.00
_cell.angle_gamma   90.00
#
_symmetry.space_group_name_H-M   'P 1'
#
loop_
_entity.id
_entity.type
_entity.pdbx_description
1 polymer ?
#
loop_
_entity_poly.entity_id
_entity_poly.type
_entity_poly.pdbx_seq_one_letter_code
_entity_poly.pdbx_strand_id
1 'polypeptide(L)'
;MKKFSKTLRDNWIFLLMVLPGALWLILFFYIPVFGNVVAFKDYHMTSNGFIDSIINSKWVGLDNFRFLFSSRDAFIITRNTVLYNLGFIFLGLVVSVGIAIILSELRSKRMVKIFQTSMLFPYFLSWVIISFFTDAFLNIDKGVFNHLLESLGLKEVNFYADLGIWPYLLLFLGIWKGFGYSSVMYYATIMGIDPTYYEAATVDGASKWQRIRNVTIPQLTPLVTVLTILAVGNIFRADFGLFYQIPHNAGQLYNVTNVLDVYVFNGLTQTADIGMAGAAXXXXXXXXPSRSLPIRCWFDSGYPIKLACKTSRSKLSFVLERRRIWQKRKLKKKKLIMSAFTPSVRQQISSSVSFRV
;
A
#
# COMPACT_ATOMS: atom_id res chain seq x y z
N MET A 1 -14.02 -36.00 -12.78
CA MET A 1 -12.61 -36.36 -12.51
C MET A 1 -11.81 -36.60 -13.80
N LYS A 2 -12.27 -37.34 -14.79
CA LYS A 2 -11.56 -37.61 -16.06
C LYS A 2 -11.15 -36.35 -16.85
N LYS A 3 -11.99 -35.31 -16.87
CA LYS A 3 -11.71 -34.03 -17.59
C LYS A 3 -10.56 -33.24 -16.93
N PHE A 4 -10.51 -33.23 -15.58
CA PHE A 4 -9.45 -32.55 -14.80
C PHE A 4 -8.08 -33.23 -15.02
N SER A 5 -8.06 -34.60 -14.95
CA SER A 5 -6.86 -35.39 -15.18
C SER A 5 -6.31 -35.19 -16.61
N LYS A 6 -7.17 -35.07 -17.62
CA LYS A 6 -6.75 -34.81 -19.00
C LYS A 6 -6.12 -33.42 -19.10
N THR A 7 -6.76 -32.39 -18.53
CA THR A 7 -6.23 -31.01 -18.54
C THR A 7 -4.85 -30.91 -17.86
N LEU A 8 -4.66 -31.65 -16.74
CA LEU A 8 -3.36 -31.70 -16.06
C LEU A 8 -2.29 -32.32 -16.96
N ARG A 9 -2.63 -33.44 -17.62
CA ARG A 9 -1.68 -34.12 -18.50
C ARG A 9 -1.31 -33.29 -19.74
N ASP A 10 -2.29 -32.62 -20.31
CA ASP A 10 -2.07 -31.81 -21.51
C ASP A 10 -1.26 -30.55 -21.22
N ASN A 11 -1.22 -30.09 -19.96
CA ASN A 11 -0.54 -28.83 -19.54
C ASN A 11 0.60 -29.09 -18.53
N TRP A 12 1.15 -30.31 -18.47
CA TRP A 12 2.14 -30.69 -17.45
C TRP A 12 3.42 -29.81 -17.51
N ILE A 13 3.81 -29.37 -18.70
CA ILE A 13 4.99 -28.50 -18.87
C ILE A 13 4.76 -27.15 -18.15
N PHE A 14 3.58 -26.55 -18.30
CA PHE A 14 3.22 -25.30 -17.61
C PHE A 14 3.15 -25.51 -16.09
N LEU A 15 2.63 -26.67 -15.65
CA LEU A 15 2.61 -27.02 -14.22
C LEU A 15 4.02 -27.15 -13.67
N LEU A 16 4.94 -27.76 -14.43
CA LEU A 16 6.35 -27.87 -14.02
C LEU A 16 7.01 -26.50 -13.88
N MET A 17 6.71 -25.55 -14.79
CA MET A 17 7.22 -24.17 -14.72
C MET A 17 6.70 -23.42 -13.50
N VAL A 18 5.46 -23.66 -13.07
CA VAL A 18 4.84 -23.01 -11.90
C VAL A 18 5.27 -23.67 -10.58
N LEU A 19 5.67 -24.95 -10.62
CA LEU A 19 5.93 -25.77 -9.44
C LEU A 19 6.97 -25.15 -8.48
N PRO A 20 8.13 -24.61 -8.91
CA PRO A 20 9.07 -23.99 -7.96
C PRO A 20 8.45 -22.80 -7.19
N GLY A 21 7.69 -21.94 -7.87
CA GLY A 21 6.98 -20.84 -7.23
C GLY A 21 5.88 -21.32 -6.29
N ALA A 22 5.14 -22.34 -6.68
CA ALA A 22 4.09 -22.94 -5.85
C ALA A 22 4.67 -23.59 -4.58
N LEU A 23 5.77 -24.33 -4.73
CA LEU A 23 6.48 -24.92 -3.57
C LEU A 23 6.97 -23.85 -2.62
N TRP A 24 7.58 -22.78 -3.15
CA TRP A 24 8.01 -21.63 -2.35
C TRP A 24 6.84 -21.04 -1.54
N LEU A 25 5.71 -20.80 -2.20
CA LEU A 25 4.52 -20.25 -1.53
C LEU A 25 4.00 -21.19 -0.43
N ILE A 26 3.94 -22.52 -0.72
CA ILE A 26 3.47 -23.50 0.25
C ILE A 26 4.40 -23.53 1.47
N LEU A 27 5.72 -23.63 1.25
CA LEU A 27 6.70 -23.75 2.32
C LEU A 27 6.81 -22.49 3.19
N PHE A 28 6.83 -21.31 2.58
CA PHE A 28 7.12 -20.07 3.30
C PHE A 28 5.90 -19.23 3.65
N PHE A 29 4.72 -19.50 3.07
CA PHE A 29 3.50 -18.76 3.38
C PHE A 29 2.40 -19.66 3.98
N TYR A 30 2.10 -20.81 3.35
CA TYR A 30 1.00 -21.66 3.82
C TYR A 30 1.36 -22.47 5.06
N ILE A 31 2.56 -23.07 5.12
CA ILE A 31 2.97 -23.87 6.28
C ILE A 31 3.03 -23.02 7.56
N PRO A 32 3.65 -21.80 7.57
CA PRO A 32 3.64 -20.98 8.78
C PRO A 32 2.25 -20.56 9.28
N VAL A 33 1.24 -20.50 8.40
CA VAL A 33 -0.14 -20.20 8.83
C VAL A 33 -0.65 -21.26 9.83
N PHE A 34 -0.26 -22.52 9.65
CA PHE A 34 -0.62 -23.56 10.62
C PHE A 34 0.01 -23.36 11.99
N GLY A 35 1.12 -22.64 12.06
CA GLY A 35 1.74 -22.21 13.34
C GLY A 35 0.83 -21.33 14.18
N ASN A 36 -0.16 -20.65 13.58
CA ASN A 36 -1.13 -19.83 14.32
C ASN A 36 -1.99 -20.64 15.31
N VAL A 37 -2.00 -21.98 15.18
CA VAL A 37 -2.64 -22.87 16.16
C VAL A 37 -2.08 -22.64 17.57
N VAL A 38 -0.83 -22.20 17.70
CA VAL A 38 -0.18 -21.89 18.99
C VAL A 38 -1.00 -20.84 19.79
N ALA A 39 -1.68 -19.91 19.10
CA ALA A 39 -2.53 -18.90 19.74
C ALA A 39 -3.69 -19.50 20.57
N PHE A 40 -4.06 -20.74 20.31
CA PHE A 40 -5.19 -21.45 20.97
C PHE A 40 -4.68 -22.50 21.98
N LYS A 41 -3.37 -22.59 22.16
CA LYS A 41 -2.74 -23.57 23.03
C LYS A 41 -1.91 -22.89 24.12
N ASP A 42 -1.80 -23.54 25.28
CA ASP A 42 -0.87 -23.18 26.35
C ASP A 42 0.49 -23.73 25.97
N TYR A 43 1.23 -22.97 25.19
CA TYR A 43 2.45 -23.45 24.55
C TYR A 43 3.62 -23.46 25.52
N HIS A 44 4.16 -24.65 25.74
CA HIS A 44 5.40 -24.85 26.52
C HIS A 44 6.44 -25.54 25.66
N MET A 45 7.63 -24.97 25.59
CA MET A 45 8.71 -25.52 24.80
C MET A 45 9.22 -26.83 25.42
N THR A 46 9.12 -27.92 24.66
CA THR A 46 9.61 -29.25 25.03
C THR A 46 10.98 -29.47 24.37
N SER A 47 11.82 -30.30 25.01
CA SER A 47 13.16 -30.65 24.51
C SER A 47 13.15 -31.31 23.12
N ASN A 48 12.02 -31.88 22.69
CA ASN A 48 11.89 -32.63 21.44
C ASN A 48 11.59 -31.73 20.21
N GLY A 49 11.55 -30.39 20.39
CA GLY A 49 11.41 -29.45 19.31
C GLY A 49 10.03 -28.83 19.15
N PHE A 50 9.91 -27.93 18.20
CA PHE A 50 8.73 -27.06 18.00
C PHE A 50 7.45 -27.82 17.69
N ILE A 51 7.53 -28.82 16.79
CA ILE A 51 6.34 -29.60 16.37
C ILE A 51 5.79 -30.44 17.53
N ASP A 52 6.68 -31.09 18.26
CA ASP A 52 6.32 -31.88 19.43
C ASP A 52 5.70 -31.00 20.53
N SER A 53 6.26 -29.82 20.74
CA SER A 53 5.73 -28.83 21.68
C SER A 53 4.30 -28.40 21.30
N ILE A 54 4.03 -28.18 20.01
CA ILE A 54 2.67 -27.85 19.54
C ILE A 54 1.71 -29.00 19.80
N ILE A 55 2.10 -30.24 19.46
CA ILE A 55 1.21 -31.42 19.59
C ILE A 55 0.84 -31.64 21.05
N ASN A 56 1.81 -31.61 21.94
CA ASN A 56 1.65 -31.94 23.36
C ASN A 56 1.12 -30.79 24.23
N SER A 57 1.12 -29.55 23.73
CA SER A 57 0.59 -28.39 24.45
C SER A 57 -0.93 -28.51 24.64
N LYS A 58 -1.40 -28.11 25.83
CA LYS A 58 -2.80 -28.12 26.25
C LYS A 58 -3.61 -27.13 25.42
N TRP A 59 -4.79 -27.55 24.98
CA TRP A 59 -5.72 -26.67 24.27
C TRP A 59 -6.45 -25.77 25.28
N VAL A 60 -6.27 -24.45 25.16
CA VAL A 60 -6.88 -23.44 26.06
C VAL A 60 -7.91 -22.56 25.35
N GLY A 61 -8.20 -22.84 24.09
CA GLY A 61 -9.24 -22.11 23.33
C GLY A 61 -8.90 -20.63 23.17
N LEU A 62 -9.72 -19.74 23.74
CA LEU A 62 -9.56 -18.28 23.61
C LEU A 62 -8.91 -17.62 24.82
N ASP A 63 -8.39 -18.36 25.78
CA ASP A 63 -7.83 -17.77 27.01
C ASP A 63 -6.64 -16.85 26.71
N ASN A 64 -5.79 -17.21 25.74
CA ASN A 64 -4.67 -16.34 25.31
C ASN A 64 -5.14 -15.00 24.73
N PHE A 65 -6.37 -14.92 24.23
CA PHE A 65 -6.95 -13.68 23.72
C PHE A 65 -7.57 -12.81 24.81
N ARG A 66 -7.84 -13.38 25.98
CA ARG A 66 -8.45 -12.67 27.12
C ARG A 66 -7.61 -11.47 27.54
N PHE A 67 -6.27 -11.60 27.51
CA PHE A 67 -5.34 -10.50 27.77
C PHE A 67 -5.64 -9.28 26.91
N LEU A 68 -5.90 -9.46 25.61
CA LEU A 68 -6.16 -8.36 24.66
C LEU A 68 -7.39 -7.51 25.02
N PHE A 69 -8.32 -8.06 25.83
CA PHE A 69 -9.56 -7.38 26.20
C PHE A 69 -9.60 -6.96 27.67
N SER A 70 -8.67 -7.45 28.50
CA SER A 70 -8.71 -7.27 29.95
C SER A 70 -7.56 -6.41 30.48
N SER A 71 -6.46 -6.24 29.73
CA SER A 71 -5.30 -5.53 30.26
C SER A 71 -5.23 -4.08 29.79
N ARG A 72 -4.72 -3.20 30.64
CA ARG A 72 -4.42 -1.80 30.33
C ARG A 72 -3.38 -1.70 29.20
N ASP A 73 -2.42 -2.61 29.18
CA ASP A 73 -1.35 -2.63 28.16
C ASP A 73 -1.90 -2.92 26.77
N ALA A 74 -2.83 -3.86 26.64
CA ALA A 74 -3.48 -4.14 25.36
C ALA A 74 -4.24 -2.93 24.83
N PHE A 75 -4.90 -2.15 25.71
CA PHE A 75 -5.54 -0.90 25.32
C PHE A 75 -4.53 0.12 24.79
N ILE A 76 -3.40 0.30 25.52
CA ILE A 76 -2.33 1.23 25.12
C ILE A 76 -1.77 0.84 23.75
N ILE A 77 -1.43 -0.44 23.55
CA ILE A 77 -0.86 -1.00 22.33
C ILE A 77 -1.82 -0.79 21.13
N THR A 78 -3.08 -1.14 21.33
CA THR A 78 -4.11 -1.00 20.28
C THR A 78 -4.35 0.47 19.93
N ARG A 79 -4.51 1.32 20.96
CA ARG A 79 -4.66 2.77 20.79
C ARG A 79 -3.49 3.36 19.99
N ASN A 80 -2.27 3.05 20.41
CA ASN A 80 -1.07 3.57 19.75
C ASN A 80 -1.00 3.10 18.29
N THR A 81 -1.20 1.80 18.04
CA THR A 81 -1.16 1.24 16.69
C THR A 81 -2.15 1.96 15.76
N VAL A 82 -3.40 2.12 16.22
CA VAL A 82 -4.45 2.77 15.41
C VAL A 82 -4.18 4.26 15.22
N LEU A 83 -3.81 4.99 16.29
CA LEU A 83 -3.59 6.44 16.20
C LEU A 83 -2.40 6.77 15.30
N TYR A 84 -1.28 6.05 15.44
CA TYR A 84 -0.12 6.27 14.55
C TYR A 84 -0.48 5.98 13.09
N ASN A 85 -1.16 4.87 12.83
CA ASN A 85 -1.54 4.54 11.45
C ASN A 85 -2.53 5.55 10.87
N LEU A 86 -3.49 6.04 11.64
CA LEU A 86 -4.36 7.15 11.20
C LEU A 86 -3.54 8.40 10.87
N GLY A 87 -2.56 8.73 11.73
CA GLY A 87 -1.63 9.83 11.49
C GLY A 87 -0.84 9.64 10.19
N PHE A 88 -0.25 8.46 9.97
CA PHE A 88 0.50 8.14 8.74
C PHE A 88 -0.39 8.19 7.50
N ILE A 89 -1.61 7.66 7.57
CA ILE A 89 -2.55 7.66 6.44
C ILE A 89 -2.91 9.11 6.08
N PHE A 90 -3.33 9.89 7.06
CA PHE A 90 -3.80 11.26 6.80
C PHE A 90 -2.66 12.21 6.42
N LEU A 91 -1.63 12.33 7.28
CA LEU A 91 -0.52 13.25 7.05
C LEU A 91 0.35 12.79 5.87
N GLY A 92 0.59 11.49 5.76
CA GLY A 92 1.33 10.91 4.64
C GLY A 92 0.66 11.20 3.30
N LEU A 93 -0.68 11.07 3.23
CA LEU A 93 -1.45 11.42 2.04
C LEU A 93 -1.32 12.91 1.70
N VAL A 94 -1.54 13.79 2.67
CA VAL A 94 -1.50 15.25 2.47
C VAL A 94 -0.10 15.67 1.97
N VAL A 95 0.96 15.19 2.63
CA VAL A 95 2.35 15.52 2.27
C VAL A 95 2.68 14.98 0.88
N SER A 96 2.38 13.70 0.61
CA SER A 96 2.75 13.05 -0.66
C SER A 96 2.02 13.65 -1.86
N VAL A 97 0.72 13.90 -1.72
CA VAL A 97 -0.08 14.54 -2.79
C VAL A 97 0.36 16.00 -2.97
N GLY A 98 0.58 16.72 -1.88
CA GLY A 98 1.07 18.11 -1.93
C GLY A 98 2.38 18.22 -2.70
N ILE A 99 3.36 17.37 -2.36
CA ILE A 99 4.66 17.33 -3.04
C ILE A 99 4.50 16.93 -4.51
N ALA A 100 3.66 15.94 -4.82
CA ALA A 100 3.41 15.51 -6.20
C ALA A 100 2.86 16.67 -7.05
N ILE A 101 1.95 17.46 -6.50
CA ILE A 101 1.38 18.65 -7.15
C ILE A 101 2.49 19.71 -7.36
N ILE A 102 3.31 19.99 -6.33
CA ILE A 102 4.43 20.94 -6.44
C ILE A 102 5.39 20.51 -7.55
N LEU A 103 5.76 19.21 -7.57
CA LEU A 103 6.65 18.67 -8.61
C LEU A 103 6.04 18.80 -10.02
N SER A 104 4.72 18.64 -10.17
CA SER A 104 4.05 18.74 -11.48
C SER A 104 4.01 20.17 -12.02
N GLU A 105 4.11 21.18 -11.16
CA GLU A 105 4.13 22.58 -11.56
C GLU A 105 5.55 23.09 -11.90
N LEU A 106 6.59 22.29 -11.62
CA LEU A 106 7.98 22.65 -11.95
C LEU A 106 8.23 22.56 -13.45
N ARG A 107 8.71 23.63 -14.06
CA ARG A 107 9.02 23.71 -15.49
C ARG A 107 10.25 22.90 -15.89
N SER A 108 11.23 22.83 -15.01
CA SER A 108 12.52 22.18 -15.32
C SER A 108 12.48 20.68 -15.01
N LYS A 109 12.56 19.87 -16.05
CA LYS A 109 12.65 18.39 -15.92
C LYS A 109 13.88 17.95 -15.11
N ARG A 110 14.99 18.71 -15.18
CA ARG A 110 16.22 18.44 -14.39
C ARG A 110 15.94 18.59 -12.89
N MET A 111 15.28 19.69 -12.51
CA MET A 111 14.93 19.96 -11.11
C MET A 111 13.97 18.89 -10.57
N VAL A 112 12.95 18.51 -11.34
CA VAL A 112 12.03 17.42 -10.97
C VAL A 112 12.83 16.14 -10.67
N LYS A 113 13.75 15.76 -11.55
CA LYS A 113 14.57 14.55 -11.38
C LYS A 113 15.44 14.63 -10.12
N ILE A 114 16.10 15.78 -9.88
CA ILE A 114 16.92 16.00 -8.67
C ILE A 114 16.06 15.83 -7.41
N PHE A 115 14.92 16.53 -7.34
CA PHE A 115 14.03 16.45 -6.17
C PHE A 115 13.50 15.02 -5.96
N GLN A 116 13.07 14.33 -7.01
CA GLN A 116 12.60 12.95 -6.91
C GLN A 116 13.69 12.02 -6.36
N THR A 117 14.93 12.14 -6.88
CA THR A 117 16.05 11.32 -6.42
C THR A 117 16.37 11.61 -4.94
N SER A 118 16.42 12.89 -4.56
CA SER A 118 16.70 13.30 -3.17
C SER A 118 15.63 12.83 -2.20
N MET A 119 14.36 12.93 -2.59
CA MET A 119 13.22 12.51 -1.75
C MET A 119 13.14 10.99 -1.60
N LEU A 120 13.66 10.22 -2.57
CA LEU A 120 13.71 8.76 -2.48
C LEU A 120 14.84 8.27 -1.56
N PHE A 121 15.87 9.09 -1.30
CA PHE A 121 17.04 8.67 -0.53
C PHE A 121 16.67 8.14 0.87
N PRO A 122 15.83 8.83 1.69
CA PRO A 122 15.48 8.31 3.02
C PRO A 122 14.78 6.93 2.98
N TYR A 123 14.03 6.65 1.93
CA TYR A 123 13.30 5.38 1.78
C TYR A 123 14.27 4.18 1.79
N PHE A 124 15.47 4.33 1.23
CA PHE A 124 16.46 3.26 1.14
C PHE A 124 17.29 3.06 2.41
N LEU A 125 17.24 4.00 3.37
CA LEU A 125 17.94 3.86 4.64
C LEU A 125 17.24 2.82 5.53
N SER A 126 18.01 1.96 6.19
CA SER A 126 17.44 1.06 7.20
C SER A 126 17.06 1.84 8.46
N TRP A 127 16.07 1.34 9.21
CA TRP A 127 15.69 1.95 10.49
C TRP A 127 16.84 1.96 11.50
N VAL A 128 17.74 0.99 11.44
CA VAL A 128 18.94 0.94 12.29
C VAL A 128 19.83 2.16 12.03
N ILE A 129 20.08 2.49 10.76
CA ILE A 129 20.86 3.69 10.40
C ILE A 129 20.17 4.95 10.88
N ILE A 130 18.86 5.05 10.67
CA ILE A 130 18.07 6.21 11.11
C ILE A 130 18.08 6.34 12.65
N SER A 131 18.08 5.22 13.40
CA SER A 131 18.16 5.27 14.86
C SER A 131 19.49 5.84 15.34
N PHE A 132 20.62 5.49 14.70
CA PHE A 132 21.93 6.09 15.02
C PHE A 132 21.93 7.60 14.76
N PHE A 133 21.33 8.05 13.66
CA PHE A 133 21.19 9.49 13.41
C PHE A 133 20.31 10.14 14.47
N THR A 134 19.18 9.52 14.82
CA THR A 134 18.29 10.04 15.86
C THR A 134 19.01 10.16 17.18
N ASP A 135 19.77 9.14 17.57
CA ASP A 135 20.57 9.17 18.80
C ASP A 135 21.64 10.27 18.75
N ALA A 136 22.33 10.44 17.62
CA ALA A 136 23.33 11.52 17.46
C ALA A 136 22.73 12.91 17.66
N PHE A 137 21.42 13.09 17.41
CA PHE A 137 20.74 14.37 17.66
C PHE A 137 20.15 14.47 19.07
N LEU A 138 19.60 13.38 19.63
CA LEU A 138 18.77 13.39 20.85
C LEU A 138 19.50 12.91 22.11
N ASN A 139 20.71 12.37 21.98
CA ASN A 139 21.47 11.85 23.14
C ASN A 139 21.66 12.95 24.18
N ILE A 140 21.54 12.60 25.47
CA ILE A 140 21.63 13.60 26.54
C ILE A 140 23.05 14.18 26.65
N ASP A 141 24.08 13.35 26.57
CA ASP A 141 25.48 13.77 26.81
C ASP A 141 26.16 14.30 25.55
N LYS A 142 25.84 13.73 24.37
CA LYS A 142 26.59 13.97 23.13
C LYS A 142 25.69 14.44 21.99
N GLY A 143 24.39 14.64 22.25
CA GLY A 143 23.43 14.99 21.22
C GLY A 143 23.59 16.43 20.72
N VAL A 144 23.49 16.61 19.40
CA VAL A 144 23.60 17.93 18.74
C VAL A 144 22.60 18.93 19.34
N PHE A 145 21.37 18.49 19.64
CA PHE A 145 20.34 19.38 20.19
C PHE A 145 20.69 19.84 21.61
N ASN A 146 21.21 18.98 22.46
CA ASN A 146 21.62 19.39 23.82
C ASN A 146 22.84 20.32 23.79
N HIS A 147 23.84 20.09 22.95
CA HIS A 147 24.95 21.04 22.76
C HIS A 147 24.46 22.41 22.26
N LEU A 148 23.46 22.40 21.37
CA LEU A 148 22.86 23.67 20.91
C LEU A 148 22.12 24.39 22.04
N LEU A 149 21.33 23.66 22.85
CA LEU A 149 20.62 24.21 24.02
C LEU A 149 21.63 24.79 25.02
N GLU A 150 22.69 24.08 25.33
CA GLU A 150 23.77 24.51 26.21
C GLU A 150 24.43 25.79 25.70
N SER A 151 24.74 25.87 24.39
CA SER A 151 25.34 27.06 23.78
C SER A 151 24.42 28.29 23.87
N LEU A 152 23.10 28.09 23.96
CA LEU A 152 22.08 29.13 24.13
C LEU A 152 21.78 29.41 25.62
N GLY A 153 22.49 28.78 26.56
CA GLY A 153 22.29 28.96 27.99
C GLY A 153 21.02 28.29 28.54
N LEU A 154 20.46 27.32 27.79
CA LEU A 154 19.29 26.56 28.20
C LEU A 154 19.70 25.25 28.84
N LYS A 155 18.81 24.67 29.66
CA LYS A 155 19.06 23.38 30.33
C LYS A 155 18.98 22.22 29.33
N GLU A 156 19.80 21.21 29.57
CA GLU A 156 19.76 19.94 28.84
C GLU A 156 18.39 19.26 28.99
N VAL A 157 17.96 18.60 27.95
CA VAL A 157 16.68 17.88 27.89
C VAL A 157 16.96 16.40 27.69
N ASN A 158 16.44 15.56 28.59
CA ASN A 158 16.48 14.12 28.40
C ASN A 158 15.32 13.71 27.48
N PHE A 159 15.58 13.70 26.18
CA PHE A 159 14.57 13.37 25.16
C PHE A 159 14.05 11.93 25.32
N TYR A 160 14.85 11.00 25.84
CA TYR A 160 14.43 9.61 26.06
C TYR A 160 13.58 9.42 27.33
N ALA A 161 13.47 10.43 28.18
CA ALA A 161 12.55 10.44 29.32
C ALA A 161 11.27 11.26 29.05
N ASP A 162 11.26 12.11 28.02
CA ASP A 162 10.12 12.99 27.70
C ASP A 162 9.13 12.29 26.76
N LEU A 163 8.03 11.82 27.30
CA LEU A 163 6.95 11.15 26.57
C LEU A 163 6.27 12.06 25.54
N GLY A 164 6.32 13.38 25.73
CA GLY A 164 5.56 14.33 24.91
C GLY A 164 6.05 14.47 23.47
N ILE A 165 7.35 14.42 23.26
CA ILE A 165 7.96 14.63 21.94
C ILE A 165 7.85 13.41 21.02
N TRP A 166 7.82 12.20 21.58
CA TRP A 166 7.94 10.95 20.84
C TRP A 166 6.83 10.72 19.79
N PRO A 167 5.54 11.00 20.09
CA PRO A 167 4.52 10.82 19.06
C PRO A 167 4.78 11.65 17.81
N TYR A 168 5.22 12.90 17.98
CA TYR A 168 5.49 13.80 16.85
C TYR A 168 6.75 13.37 16.09
N LEU A 169 7.79 12.98 16.82
CA LEU A 169 9.06 12.51 16.23
C LEU A 169 8.84 11.24 15.40
N LEU A 170 8.11 10.26 15.94
CA LEU A 170 7.83 9.01 15.22
C LEU A 170 6.98 9.26 13.97
N LEU A 171 5.95 10.12 14.07
CA LEU A 171 5.14 10.51 12.92
C LEU A 171 6.00 11.21 11.86
N PHE A 172 6.85 12.16 12.28
CA PHE A 172 7.75 12.87 11.38
C PHE A 172 8.69 11.91 10.64
N LEU A 173 9.39 11.04 11.38
CA LEU A 173 10.36 10.09 10.80
C LEU A 173 9.69 9.10 9.85
N GLY A 174 8.53 8.58 10.21
CA GLY A 174 7.79 7.65 9.36
C GLY A 174 7.32 8.30 8.05
N ILE A 175 6.79 9.52 8.14
CA ILE A 175 6.37 10.29 6.96
C ILE A 175 7.60 10.67 6.13
N TRP A 176 8.65 11.22 6.77
CA TRP A 176 9.90 11.62 6.10
C TRP A 176 10.54 10.48 5.31
N LYS A 177 10.51 9.27 5.86
CA LYS A 177 11.05 8.09 5.16
C LYS A 177 10.18 7.67 3.98
N GLY A 178 8.84 7.78 4.10
CA GLY A 178 7.90 7.23 3.13
C GLY A 178 7.40 8.19 2.05
N PHE A 179 7.41 9.52 2.31
CA PHE A 179 6.74 10.49 1.44
C PHE A 179 7.31 10.53 0.02
N GLY A 180 8.63 10.34 -0.11
CA GLY A 180 9.30 10.39 -1.42
C GLY A 180 8.76 9.32 -2.37
N TYR A 181 8.68 8.08 -1.89
CA TYR A 181 8.14 6.96 -2.67
C TYR A 181 6.67 7.20 -3.06
N SER A 182 5.86 7.60 -2.10
CA SER A 182 4.43 7.85 -2.33
C SER A 182 4.19 9.02 -3.29
N SER A 183 4.97 10.12 -3.16
CA SER A 183 4.82 11.29 -4.06
C SER A 183 5.17 10.97 -5.50
N VAL A 184 6.15 10.08 -5.75
CA VAL A 184 6.47 9.66 -7.13
C VAL A 184 5.28 8.93 -7.77
N MET A 185 4.56 8.09 -7.01
CA MET A 185 3.36 7.41 -7.52
C MET A 185 2.25 8.42 -7.91
N TYR A 186 1.98 9.39 -7.05
CA TYR A 186 0.99 10.44 -7.33
C TYR A 186 1.44 11.34 -8.49
N TYR A 187 2.72 11.70 -8.54
CA TYR A 187 3.31 12.50 -9.62
C TYR A 187 3.15 11.78 -10.97
N ALA A 188 3.45 10.48 -11.04
CA ALA A 188 3.30 9.70 -12.27
C ALA A 188 1.84 9.71 -12.77
N THR A 189 0.88 9.66 -11.85
CA THR A 189 -0.54 9.74 -12.20
C THR A 189 -0.91 11.13 -12.73
N ILE A 190 -0.40 12.21 -12.12
CA ILE A 190 -0.62 13.60 -12.60
C ILE A 190 -0.07 13.75 -14.03
N MET A 191 1.13 13.23 -14.26
CA MET A 191 1.76 13.32 -15.59
C MET A 191 1.05 12.46 -16.65
N GLY A 192 0.21 11.53 -16.23
CA GLY A 192 -0.64 10.72 -17.11
C GLY A 192 -1.99 11.36 -17.46
N ILE A 193 -2.34 12.50 -16.88
CA ILE A 193 -3.58 13.23 -17.19
C ILE A 193 -3.44 13.85 -18.58
N ASP A 194 -4.48 13.70 -19.42
CA ASP A 194 -4.51 14.25 -20.78
C ASP A 194 -4.36 15.78 -20.73
N PRO A 195 -3.34 16.36 -21.38
CA PRO A 195 -3.13 17.83 -21.39
C PRO A 195 -4.33 18.64 -21.86
N THR A 196 -5.21 18.07 -22.68
CA THR A 196 -6.40 18.77 -23.18
C THR A 196 -7.29 19.31 -22.06
N TYR A 197 -7.34 18.65 -20.89
CA TYR A 197 -8.11 19.17 -19.75
C TYR A 197 -7.50 20.47 -19.20
N TYR A 198 -6.18 20.57 -19.17
CA TYR A 198 -5.47 21.77 -18.70
C TYR A 198 -5.56 22.91 -19.71
N GLU A 199 -5.49 22.57 -21.01
CA GLU A 199 -5.65 23.53 -22.12
C GLU A 199 -7.04 24.14 -22.09
N ALA A 200 -8.09 23.31 -22.00
CA ALA A 200 -9.48 23.77 -21.91
C ALA A 200 -9.67 24.71 -20.70
N ALA A 201 -9.19 24.28 -19.52
CA ALA A 201 -9.29 25.10 -18.32
C ALA A 201 -8.53 26.45 -18.46
N THR A 202 -7.42 26.47 -19.21
CA THR A 202 -6.66 27.70 -19.46
C THR A 202 -7.42 28.65 -20.40
N VAL A 203 -8.07 28.11 -21.44
CA VAL A 203 -8.93 28.90 -22.35
C VAL A 203 -10.11 29.51 -21.56
N ASP A 204 -10.68 28.76 -20.62
CA ASP A 204 -11.74 29.22 -19.72
C ASP A 204 -11.26 30.25 -18.66
N GLY A 205 -9.97 30.60 -18.66
CA GLY A 205 -9.40 31.61 -17.75
C GLY A 205 -9.12 31.09 -16.35
N ALA A 206 -9.06 29.77 -16.13
CA ALA A 206 -8.83 29.19 -14.82
C ALA A 206 -7.40 29.47 -14.30
N SER A 207 -7.29 29.98 -13.09
CA SER A 207 -6.00 30.16 -12.38
C SER A 207 -5.35 28.80 -12.09
N LYS A 208 -4.05 28.82 -11.75
CA LYS A 208 -3.31 27.60 -11.38
C LYS A 208 -4.02 26.81 -10.27
N TRP A 209 -4.45 27.51 -9.21
CA TRP A 209 -5.14 26.87 -8.07
C TRP A 209 -6.47 26.23 -8.50
N GLN A 210 -7.22 26.91 -9.38
CA GLN A 210 -8.47 26.36 -9.92
C GLN A 210 -8.21 25.10 -10.77
N ARG A 211 -7.14 25.07 -11.56
CA ARG A 211 -6.74 23.88 -12.34
C ARG A 211 -6.37 22.71 -11.42
N ILE A 212 -5.58 22.99 -10.36
CA ILE A 212 -5.21 21.97 -9.36
C ILE A 212 -6.47 21.42 -8.70
N ARG A 213 -7.36 22.28 -8.22
CA ARG A 213 -8.55 21.90 -7.46
C ARG A 213 -9.59 21.16 -8.32
N ASN A 214 -9.81 21.63 -9.55
CA ASN A 214 -10.92 21.18 -10.40
C ASN A 214 -10.51 20.14 -11.45
N VAL A 215 -9.21 20.03 -11.78
CA VAL A 215 -8.70 19.05 -12.75
C VAL A 215 -7.79 18.03 -12.06
N THR A 216 -6.69 18.46 -11.44
CA THR A 216 -5.68 17.57 -10.89
C THR A 216 -6.24 16.70 -9.75
N ILE A 217 -6.83 17.31 -8.72
CA ILE A 217 -7.30 16.59 -7.52
C ILE A 217 -8.41 15.58 -7.88
N PRO A 218 -9.44 15.93 -8.67
CA PRO A 218 -10.45 14.94 -9.05
C PRO A 218 -9.89 13.77 -9.86
N GLN A 219 -8.91 14.00 -10.73
CA GLN A 219 -8.28 12.94 -11.51
C GLN A 219 -7.39 12.01 -10.65
N LEU A 220 -6.84 12.54 -9.53
CA LEU A 220 -6.09 11.74 -8.57
C LEU A 220 -6.98 10.90 -7.65
N THR A 221 -8.24 11.29 -7.46
CA THR A 221 -9.16 10.68 -6.48
C THR A 221 -9.24 9.15 -6.60
N PRO A 222 -9.34 8.53 -7.80
CA PRO A 222 -9.38 7.07 -7.89
C PRO A 222 -8.15 6.39 -7.31
N LEU A 223 -6.94 6.91 -7.60
CA LEU A 223 -5.70 6.35 -7.04
C LEU A 223 -5.63 6.56 -5.52
N VAL A 224 -5.93 7.79 -5.06
CA VAL A 224 -5.98 8.13 -3.63
C VAL A 224 -6.91 7.17 -2.90
N THR A 225 -8.11 6.94 -3.43
CA THR A 225 -9.09 6.05 -2.81
C THR A 225 -8.56 4.62 -2.69
N VAL A 226 -7.98 4.07 -3.76
CA VAL A 226 -7.44 2.70 -3.75
C VAL A 226 -6.32 2.58 -2.72
N LEU A 227 -5.36 3.51 -2.71
CA LEU A 227 -4.23 3.47 -1.78
C LEU A 227 -4.67 3.67 -0.32
N THR A 228 -5.66 4.54 -0.09
CA THR A 228 -6.22 4.77 1.26
C THR A 228 -6.94 3.51 1.77
N ILE A 229 -7.73 2.83 0.93
CA ILE A 229 -8.41 1.57 1.31
C ILE A 229 -7.36 0.51 1.68
N LEU A 230 -6.28 0.39 0.89
CA LEU A 230 -5.20 -0.55 1.18
C LEU A 230 -4.49 -0.20 2.49
N ALA A 231 -4.27 1.09 2.76
CA ALA A 231 -3.65 1.55 4.00
C ALA A 231 -4.55 1.29 5.22
N VAL A 232 -5.86 1.58 5.11
CA VAL A 232 -6.84 1.26 6.16
C VAL A 232 -6.91 -0.25 6.39
N GLY A 233 -6.78 -1.07 5.34
CA GLY A 233 -6.68 -2.52 5.47
C GLY A 233 -5.48 -3.01 6.30
N ASN A 234 -4.47 -2.17 6.46
CA ASN A 234 -3.27 -2.48 7.25
C ASN A 234 -3.21 -1.68 8.57
N ILE A 235 -4.31 -1.11 9.05
CA ILE A 235 -4.34 -0.16 10.18
C ILE A 235 -3.83 -0.76 11.49
N PHE A 236 -3.88 -2.09 11.64
CA PHE A 236 -3.40 -2.80 12.83
C PHE A 236 -1.95 -3.26 12.70
N ARG A 237 -1.30 -3.00 11.57
CA ARG A 237 0.09 -3.34 11.33
C ARG A 237 0.95 -2.08 11.45
N ALA A 238 1.91 -2.08 12.37
CA ALA A 238 2.85 -0.97 12.55
C ALA A 238 4.21 -1.31 11.90
N ASP A 239 5.02 -0.29 11.66
CA ASP A 239 6.40 -0.49 11.17
C ASP A 239 7.29 -0.85 12.38
N PHE A 240 7.56 -2.14 12.54
CA PHE A 240 8.40 -2.66 13.62
C PHE A 240 9.73 -1.89 13.74
N GLY A 241 10.38 -1.62 12.59
CA GLY A 241 11.67 -0.94 12.59
C GLY A 241 11.61 0.46 13.20
N LEU A 242 10.59 1.23 12.86
CA LEU A 242 10.37 2.58 13.41
C LEU A 242 10.16 2.54 14.92
N PHE A 243 9.23 1.70 15.39
CA PHE A 243 8.78 1.69 16.80
C PHE A 243 9.71 0.92 17.73
N TYR A 244 10.59 0.06 17.20
CA TYR A 244 11.55 -0.71 18.00
C TYR A 244 12.93 -0.04 18.01
N GLN A 245 13.47 0.29 16.81
CA GLN A 245 14.85 0.76 16.68
C GLN A 245 15.03 2.22 17.17
N ILE A 246 14.10 3.12 16.81
CA ILE A 246 14.27 4.54 17.09
C ILE A 246 14.21 4.84 18.61
N PRO A 247 13.22 4.32 19.38
CA PRO A 247 13.22 4.52 20.85
C PRO A 247 14.12 3.54 21.60
N HIS A 248 14.94 2.71 20.91
CA HIS A 248 15.81 1.69 21.52
C HIS A 248 15.06 0.75 22.46
N ASN A 249 13.79 0.49 22.20
CA ASN A 249 12.91 -0.34 23.05
C ASN A 249 12.96 0.09 24.53
N ALA A 250 13.12 1.40 24.81
CA ALA A 250 13.20 1.93 26.16
C ALA A 250 11.85 1.79 26.89
N GLY A 251 11.85 1.07 28.02
CA GLY A 251 10.64 0.79 28.81
C GLY A 251 9.91 2.04 29.27
N GLN A 252 10.63 3.13 29.55
CA GLN A 252 10.06 4.43 29.94
C GLN A 252 9.12 4.99 28.87
N LEU A 253 9.36 4.67 27.60
CA LEU A 253 8.60 5.18 26.47
C LEU A 253 7.44 4.27 26.05
N TYR A 254 7.26 3.11 26.68
CA TYR A 254 6.26 2.10 26.26
C TYR A 254 4.84 2.67 26.15
N ASN A 255 4.48 3.61 27.02
CA ASN A 255 3.15 4.23 26.96
C ASN A 255 2.84 4.90 25.60
N VAL A 256 3.87 5.35 24.88
CA VAL A 256 3.72 6.08 23.60
C VAL A 256 4.36 5.36 22.42
N THR A 257 5.31 4.45 22.62
CA THR A 257 6.01 3.77 21.52
C THR A 257 5.58 2.32 21.32
N ASN A 258 4.97 1.70 22.35
CA ASN A 258 4.61 0.29 22.25
C ASN A 258 3.41 0.14 21.30
N VAL A 259 3.62 -0.62 20.24
CA VAL A 259 2.62 -0.97 19.22
C VAL A 259 2.52 -2.49 19.11
N LEU A 260 1.50 -2.98 18.40
CA LEU A 260 1.21 -4.41 18.33
C LEU A 260 2.42 -5.24 17.86
N ASP A 261 3.12 -4.79 16.82
CA ASP A 261 4.29 -5.51 16.27
C ASP A 261 5.46 -5.58 17.26
N VAL A 262 5.72 -4.50 18.01
CA VAL A 262 6.77 -4.46 19.06
C VAL A 262 6.37 -5.34 20.24
N TYR A 263 5.10 -5.30 20.65
CA TYR A 263 4.59 -6.16 21.73
C TYR A 263 4.76 -7.65 21.41
N VAL A 264 4.40 -8.07 20.20
CA VAL A 264 4.57 -9.46 19.74
C VAL A 264 6.04 -9.85 19.78
N PHE A 265 6.93 -8.99 19.28
CA PHE A 265 8.37 -9.27 19.29
C PHE A 265 8.93 -9.41 20.71
N ASN A 266 8.58 -8.49 21.60
CA ASN A 266 9.01 -8.53 23.00
C ASN A 266 8.43 -9.77 23.72
N GLY A 267 7.18 -10.12 23.41
CA GLY A 267 6.55 -11.34 23.92
C GLY A 267 7.30 -12.62 23.54
N LEU A 268 7.80 -12.67 22.29
CA LEU A 268 8.55 -13.82 21.80
C LEU A 268 10.00 -13.87 22.35
N THR A 269 10.64 -12.70 22.53
CA THR A 269 12.08 -12.64 22.82
C THR A 269 12.42 -12.40 24.29
N GLN A 270 11.54 -11.73 25.04
CA GLN A 270 11.81 -11.34 26.44
C GLN A 270 11.02 -12.17 27.44
N THR A 271 9.71 -12.38 27.19
CA THR A 271 8.85 -13.12 28.13
C THR A 271 8.66 -14.58 27.75
N ALA A 272 9.03 -14.94 26.52
CA ALA A 272 8.84 -16.29 25.94
C ALA A 272 7.38 -16.78 26.01
N ASP A 273 6.41 -15.85 26.09
CA ASP A 273 4.99 -16.16 26.07
C ASP A 273 4.49 -16.25 24.62
N ILE A 274 4.76 -17.39 24.04
CA ILE A 274 4.46 -17.65 22.60
C ILE A 274 2.95 -17.71 22.36
N GLY A 275 2.18 -18.17 23.35
CA GLY A 275 0.72 -18.23 23.27
C GLY A 275 0.07 -16.85 23.13
N MET A 276 0.40 -15.94 24.06
CA MET A 276 -0.10 -14.56 24.03
C MET A 276 0.41 -13.76 22.83
N ALA A 277 1.70 -13.92 22.51
CA ALA A 277 2.30 -13.28 21.33
C ALA A 277 1.61 -13.78 20.03
N GLY A 278 1.34 -15.07 19.97
CA GLY A 278 0.59 -15.69 18.85
C GLY A 278 -0.84 -15.17 18.76
N ALA A 279 -1.52 -15.02 19.88
CA ALA A 279 -2.88 -14.45 19.93
C ALA A 279 -2.91 -12.98 19.45
N ALA A 280 -1.94 -12.21 19.91
CA ALA A 280 -1.78 -10.82 19.41
C ALA A 280 -1.55 -10.75 17.89
N UNK A 281 -0.83 -11.55 17.51
CA UNK A 281 -0.53 -11.58 16.10
C UNK A 281 -1.67 -12.10 15.27
N UNK A 282 -2.45 -12.94 15.84
CA UNK A 282 -3.63 -13.42 15.22
C UNK A 282 -4.75 -12.40 15.27
N UNK A 283 -4.70 -11.52 16.14
CA UNK A 283 -5.61 -10.45 16.20
C UNK A 283 -5.36 -9.45 15.15
N UNK A 284 -4.20 -9.28 14.81
CA UNK A 284 -3.80 -8.42 13.77
C UNK A 284 -4.20 -8.94 12.41
N UNK A 285 -4.08 -10.07 12.34
CA UNK A 285 -4.45 -10.71 11.12
C UNK A 285 -5.95 -10.90 10.98
N UNK A 286 -6.48 -11.05 11.95
CA UNK A 286 -7.87 -11.16 11.99
C UNK A 286 -8.62 -9.86 12.07
N UNK A 287 -8.02 -9.00 12.43
CA UNK A 287 -8.45 -7.67 12.49
C UNK A 287 -8.16 -6.91 11.21
N UNK A 288 -7.37 -7.42 10.56
CA UNK A 288 -7.21 -6.90 9.36
C UNK A 288 -8.39 -7.24 8.61
N PRO A 289 -9.23 -6.23 8.06
CA PRO A 289 -10.33 -6.55 7.20
C PRO A 289 -9.80 -7.24 5.96
N SER A 290 -10.33 -8.41 5.68
CA SER A 290 -9.93 -9.16 4.48
C SER A 290 -9.95 -8.19 3.29
N ARG A 291 -8.90 -8.11 2.52
CA ARG A 291 -8.70 -7.14 1.41
C ARG A 291 -9.91 -7.05 0.45
N SER A 292 -10.81 -7.98 0.55
CA SER A 292 -12.02 -8.05 -0.27
C SER A 292 -13.27 -7.41 0.36
N LEU A 293 -13.34 -7.29 1.71
CA LEU A 293 -14.55 -6.80 2.39
C LEU A 293 -14.80 -5.30 2.26
N PRO A 294 -13.81 -4.42 2.55
CA PRO A 294 -14.07 -2.98 2.37
C PRO A 294 -14.22 -2.57 0.90
N ILE A 295 -13.57 -3.29 -0.01
CA ILE A 295 -13.71 -3.04 -1.45
C ILE A 295 -15.12 -3.41 -1.92
N ARG A 296 -15.67 -4.54 -1.47
CA ARG A 296 -17.04 -4.96 -1.82
C ARG A 296 -18.10 -4.02 -1.22
N CYS A 297 -18.04 -3.73 0.08
CA CYS A 297 -18.99 -2.80 0.71
C CYS A 297 -18.95 -1.40 0.08
N TRP A 298 -17.78 -0.96 -0.34
CA TRP A 298 -17.63 0.35 -0.98
C TRP A 298 -18.15 0.35 -2.42
N PHE A 299 -17.95 -0.74 -3.18
CA PHE A 299 -18.54 -0.91 -4.52
C PHE A 299 -20.07 -1.00 -4.46
N ASP A 300 -20.62 -1.64 -3.44
CA ASP A 300 -22.07 -1.82 -3.29
C ASP A 300 -22.78 -0.58 -2.73
N SER A 301 -22.08 0.31 -2.00
CA SER A 301 -22.68 1.50 -1.40
C SER A 301 -22.82 2.71 -2.34
N GLY A 302 -22.42 2.60 -3.59
CA GLY A 302 -22.90 3.49 -4.65
C GLY A 302 -22.18 4.85 -4.80
N TYR A 303 -21.05 5.09 -4.14
CA TYR A 303 -20.30 6.35 -4.26
C TYR A 303 -19.23 6.30 -5.39
N PRO A 304 -18.62 7.37 -5.77
CA PRO A 304 -18.39 7.92 -7.12
C PRO A 304 -17.63 7.06 -8.14
N ILE A 305 -17.29 5.80 -7.82
CA ILE A 305 -16.74 4.86 -8.81
C ILE A 305 -17.79 4.50 -9.88
N LYS A 306 -19.09 4.66 -9.59
CA LYS A 306 -20.11 4.58 -10.66
C LYS A 306 -19.82 5.56 -11.80
N LEU A 307 -19.24 6.72 -11.51
CA LEU A 307 -18.83 7.67 -12.55
C LEU A 307 -17.63 7.16 -13.35
N ALA A 308 -16.62 6.59 -12.72
CA ALA A 308 -15.44 6.06 -13.42
C ALA A 308 -15.80 4.82 -14.26
N CYS A 309 -16.65 3.94 -13.72
CA CYS A 309 -17.13 2.75 -14.43
C CYS A 309 -18.12 3.13 -15.53
N LYS A 310 -18.99 4.11 -15.28
CA LYS A 310 -19.93 4.65 -16.28
C LYS A 310 -19.20 5.39 -17.38
N THR A 311 -18.14 6.14 -17.04
CA THR A 311 -17.30 6.85 -18.02
C THR A 311 -16.47 5.86 -18.86
N SER A 312 -15.97 4.80 -18.25
CA SER A 312 -15.25 3.73 -18.96
C SER A 312 -16.20 2.96 -19.90
N ARG A 313 -17.42 2.62 -19.44
CA ARG A 313 -18.43 1.97 -20.29
C ARG A 313 -18.91 2.89 -21.41
N SER A 314 -19.11 4.18 -21.13
CA SER A 314 -19.54 5.13 -22.17
C SER A 314 -18.41 5.40 -23.18
N LYS A 315 -17.15 5.48 -22.74
CA LYS A 315 -16.00 5.59 -23.66
C LYS A 315 -15.85 4.31 -24.51
N LEU A 316 -16.02 3.14 -23.91
CA LEU A 316 -15.96 1.87 -24.63
C LEU A 316 -17.12 1.75 -25.64
N SER A 317 -18.35 2.10 -25.24
CA SER A 317 -19.51 2.10 -26.13
C SER A 317 -19.33 3.14 -27.25
N PHE A 318 -18.80 4.32 -26.93
CA PHE A 318 -18.54 5.40 -27.91
C PHE A 318 -17.46 4.98 -28.93
N VAL A 319 -16.39 4.31 -28.48
CA VAL A 319 -15.33 3.79 -29.37
C VAL A 319 -15.88 2.66 -30.24
N LEU A 320 -16.68 1.77 -29.69
CA LEU A 320 -17.32 0.67 -30.46
C LEU A 320 -18.33 1.21 -31.43
N GLU A 321 -19.08 2.24 -31.08
CA GLU A 321 -20.04 2.91 -31.96
C GLU A 321 -19.33 3.68 -33.08
N ARG A 322 -18.23 4.39 -32.79
CA ARG A 322 -17.38 5.01 -33.83
C ARG A 322 -16.79 3.96 -34.78
N ARG A 323 -16.33 2.80 -34.26
CA ARG A 323 -15.87 1.69 -35.11
C ARG A 323 -17.00 1.16 -36.02
N ARG A 324 -18.23 0.99 -35.47
CA ARG A 324 -19.40 0.57 -36.25
C ARG A 324 -19.76 1.58 -37.32
N ILE A 325 -19.78 2.87 -37.02
CA ILE A 325 -20.07 3.95 -37.98
C ILE A 325 -18.99 4.00 -39.07
N TRP A 326 -17.71 3.87 -38.67
CA TRP A 326 -16.59 3.85 -39.62
C TRP A 326 -16.65 2.66 -40.56
N GLN A 327 -16.97 1.47 -40.06
CA GLN A 327 -17.16 0.27 -40.87
C GLN A 327 -18.37 0.43 -41.82
N LYS A 328 -19.48 0.97 -41.36
CA LYS A 328 -20.66 1.25 -42.20
C LYS A 328 -20.32 2.26 -43.33
N ARG A 329 -19.54 3.31 -43.02
CA ARG A 329 -19.08 4.28 -44.02
C ARG A 329 -18.14 3.64 -45.04
N LYS A 330 -17.24 2.78 -44.61
CA LYS A 330 -16.29 2.06 -45.47
C LYS A 330 -17.03 1.10 -46.42
N LEU A 331 -18.03 0.39 -45.92
CA LEU A 331 -18.89 -0.49 -46.72
C LEU A 331 -19.77 0.30 -47.73
N LYS A 332 -20.32 1.43 -47.31
CA LYS A 332 -21.11 2.30 -48.16
C LYS A 332 -20.25 2.88 -49.28
N LYS A 333 -19.02 3.32 -48.96
CA LYS A 333 -18.05 3.83 -49.93
C LYS A 333 -17.62 2.73 -50.92
N LYS A 334 -17.42 1.50 -50.45
CA LYS A 334 -17.08 0.34 -51.27
C LYS A 334 -18.24 -0.02 -52.20
N LYS A 335 -19.51 0.02 -51.74
CA LYS A 335 -20.70 -0.18 -52.54
C LYS A 335 -20.87 0.92 -53.62
N LEU A 336 -20.61 2.18 -53.25
CA LEU A 336 -20.70 3.31 -54.16
C LEU A 336 -19.65 3.24 -55.28
N ILE A 337 -18.42 2.85 -54.93
CA ILE A 337 -17.34 2.64 -55.92
C ILE A 337 -17.69 1.47 -56.83
N MET A 338 -18.22 0.38 -56.27
CA MET A 338 -18.64 -0.79 -57.07
C MET A 338 -19.83 -0.50 -58.00
N SER A 339 -20.74 0.41 -57.62
CA SER A 339 -21.87 0.80 -58.46
C SER A 339 -21.47 1.73 -59.63
N ALA A 340 -20.32 2.37 -59.55
CA ALA A 340 -19.80 3.25 -60.60
C ALA A 340 -19.10 2.49 -61.74
N PHE A 341 -18.84 1.19 -61.56
CA PHE A 341 -18.18 0.37 -62.57
C PHE A 341 -19.23 -0.39 -63.45
N THR A 342 -18.95 -0.54 -64.72
CA THR A 342 -19.74 -1.31 -65.64
C THR A 342 -19.81 -2.80 -65.26
N PRO A 343 -20.87 -3.54 -65.71
CA PRO A 343 -21.06 -4.93 -65.27
C PRO A 343 -19.87 -5.88 -65.54
N SER A 344 -19.18 -5.66 -66.67
CA SER A 344 -18.02 -6.48 -67.04
C SER A 344 -16.82 -6.35 -66.12
N VAL A 345 -16.52 -5.12 -65.61
CA VAL A 345 -15.43 -4.85 -64.67
C VAL A 345 -15.77 -5.33 -63.27
N ARG A 346 -17.07 -5.33 -62.91
CA ARG A 346 -17.55 -5.79 -61.60
C ARG A 346 -17.33 -7.29 -61.41
N GLN A 347 -17.43 -8.08 -62.47
CA GLN A 347 -17.23 -9.54 -62.43
C GLN A 347 -15.76 -9.92 -62.28
N GLN A 348 -14.84 -9.18 -62.91
CA GLN A 348 -13.40 -9.41 -62.81
C GLN A 348 -12.83 -9.07 -61.42
N ILE A 349 -13.35 -8.04 -60.75
CA ILE A 349 -12.89 -7.66 -59.39
C ILE A 349 -13.40 -8.67 -58.35
N SER A 350 -14.61 -9.24 -58.54
CA SER A 350 -15.20 -10.22 -57.64
C SER A 350 -14.39 -11.54 -57.65
N SER A 351 -13.87 -11.96 -58.79
CA SER A 351 -13.07 -13.19 -58.88
C SER A 351 -11.66 -13.06 -58.34
N SER A 352 -11.06 -11.85 -58.34
CA SER A 352 -9.71 -11.64 -57.83
C SER A 352 -9.64 -11.44 -56.30
N VAL A 353 -10.76 -11.09 -55.66
CA VAL A 353 -10.81 -10.87 -54.18
C VAL A 353 -11.14 -12.15 -53.41
N SER A 354 -11.63 -13.21 -54.10
CA SER A 354 -11.96 -14.50 -53.47
C SER A 354 -10.73 -15.36 -53.10
N PHE A 355 -9.50 -14.91 -53.43
CA PHE A 355 -8.29 -15.73 -53.24
C PHE A 355 -7.41 -15.30 -52.06
N ARG A 356 -7.88 -14.38 -51.18
CA ARG A 356 -7.14 -13.95 -49.97
C ARG A 356 -8.09 -13.75 -48.77
N VAL A 357 -8.51 -14.88 -48.18
CA VAL A 357 -9.00 -14.96 -46.78
C VAL A 357 -8.31 -16.18 -46.13
#